data_08d20615b5ca549fbaf6061fe0e7b780
#
_entry.id   08d20615b5ca549fbaf6061fe0e7b780
#
_cell.length_a   1.000
_cell.length_b   1.000
_cell.length_c   1.000
_cell.angle_alpha   90.00
_cell.angle_beta   90.00
_cell.angle_gamma   90.00
#
_symmetry.space_group_name_H-M   'P 1'
#
loop_
_entity.id
_entity.type
_entity.pdbx_description
1 polymer ?
#
loop_
_entity_poly.entity_id
_entity_poly.type
_entity_poly.pdbx_seq_one_letter_code
_entity_poly.pdbx_strand_id
1 'polypeptide(L)'
;GRQRQMCIRDRSSIIKNNILFIFIAFALLVLTSYGLTKIFSAKFAFLSVGLILGTNMFGNVFTVIIPNQMNIIKSSLKNKKFDSNLSLAAKQRSIHNNYSTFLVLFIMLSGHYSFIVYHKYNWLILCVIAIISAIARHYFNLRGRKINKISILVTSILALIFLAFLIFVFKP
;
A
#
# COMPACT_ATOMS: atom_id res chain seq x y z
N GLY A 1 -23.74 26.42 11.53
CA GLY A 1 -22.28 26.71 11.59
C GLY A 1 -21.49 25.66 12.38
N ARG A 2 -21.93 25.25 13.57
CA ARG A 2 -21.20 24.31 14.48
C ARG A 2 -20.99 22.92 13.90
N GLN A 3 -21.97 22.34 13.23
CA GLN A 3 -21.84 20.99 12.63
C GLN A 3 -20.84 20.96 11.45
N ARG A 4 -20.76 22.01 10.63
CA ARG A 4 -19.76 22.12 9.56
C ARG A 4 -18.35 22.25 10.11
N GLN A 5 -18.15 23.02 11.18
CA GLN A 5 -16.82 23.18 11.80
C GLN A 5 -16.33 21.89 12.49
N MET A 6 -17.25 21.15 13.13
CA MET A 6 -16.92 19.86 13.75
C MET A 6 -16.51 18.81 12.68
N CYS A 7 -17.22 18.75 11.56
CA CYS A 7 -16.92 17.85 10.45
C CYS A 7 -15.59 18.18 9.74
N ILE A 8 -15.21 19.46 9.67
CA ILE A 8 -13.92 19.91 9.09
C ILE A 8 -12.76 19.57 10.04
N ARG A 9 -12.93 19.73 11.36
CA ARG A 9 -11.93 19.45 12.37
C ARG A 9 -11.65 17.96 12.50
N ASP A 10 -12.66 17.11 12.45
CA ASP A 10 -12.50 15.65 12.42
C ASP A 10 -11.83 15.19 11.14
N ARG A 11 -12.17 15.80 9.99
CA ARG A 11 -11.54 15.47 8.71
C ARG A 11 -10.05 15.83 8.67
N SER A 12 -9.65 16.94 9.25
CA SER A 12 -8.24 17.36 9.31
C SER A 12 -7.41 16.48 10.24
N SER A 13 -7.97 16.05 11.37
CA SER A 13 -7.32 15.11 12.30
C SER A 13 -7.13 13.73 11.68
N ILE A 14 -8.14 13.21 11.00
CA ILE A 14 -8.08 11.92 10.28
C ILE A 14 -7.03 11.96 9.16
N ILE A 15 -6.94 13.05 8.41
CA ILE A 15 -5.95 13.22 7.35
C ILE A 15 -4.53 13.28 7.95
N LYS A 16 -4.33 14.01 9.03
CA LYS A 16 -3.03 14.14 9.70
C LYS A 16 -2.55 12.80 10.25
N ASN A 17 -3.44 12.02 10.85
CA ASN A 17 -3.13 10.67 11.34
C ASN A 17 -2.81 9.69 10.19
N ASN A 18 -3.48 9.81 9.04
CA ASN A 18 -3.19 8.96 7.87
C ASN A 18 -1.83 9.29 7.24
N ILE A 19 -1.46 10.57 7.17
CA ILE A 19 -0.15 10.98 6.64
C ILE A 19 0.96 10.43 7.54
N LEU A 20 0.85 10.61 8.85
CA LEU A 20 1.81 10.08 9.81
C LEU A 20 1.94 8.56 9.69
N PHE A 21 0.82 7.84 9.56
CA PHE A 21 0.81 6.39 9.34
C PHE A 21 1.57 5.99 8.06
N ILE A 22 1.38 6.70 6.95
CA ILE A 22 2.08 6.44 5.68
C ILE A 22 3.59 6.64 5.86
N PHE A 23 4.02 7.72 6.52
CA PHE A 23 5.45 7.97 6.79
C PHE A 23 6.07 6.87 7.65
N ILE A 24 5.40 6.47 8.73
CA ILE A 24 5.88 5.39 9.62
C ILE A 24 5.96 4.07 8.85
N ALA A 25 4.92 3.72 8.10
CA ALA A 25 4.89 2.48 7.31
C ALA A 25 5.99 2.45 6.25
N PHE A 26 6.25 3.59 5.58
CA PHE A 26 7.33 3.70 4.61
C PHE A 26 8.71 3.64 5.26
N ALA A 27 8.91 4.31 6.39
CA ALA A 27 10.16 4.23 7.15
C ALA A 27 10.46 2.80 7.62
N LEU A 28 9.45 2.08 8.11
CA LEU A 28 9.58 0.66 8.47
C LEU A 28 9.91 -0.21 7.26
N LEU A 29 9.32 0.05 6.10
CA LEU A 29 9.63 -0.67 4.87
C LEU A 29 11.09 -0.44 4.44
N VAL A 30 11.58 0.79 4.50
CA VAL A 30 12.99 1.12 4.20
C VAL A 30 13.93 0.40 5.16
N LEU A 31 13.63 0.47 6.46
CA LEU A 31 14.47 -0.11 7.51
C LEU A 31 14.52 -1.64 7.40
N THR A 32 13.38 -2.28 7.18
CA THR A 32 13.29 -3.74 7.01
C THR A 32 13.96 -4.19 5.72
N SER A 33 13.76 -3.51 4.59
CA SER A 33 14.37 -3.89 3.33
C SER A 33 15.90 -3.73 3.39
N TYR A 34 16.41 -2.64 3.95
CA TYR A 34 17.84 -2.44 4.14
C TYR A 34 18.45 -3.48 5.10
N GLY A 35 17.83 -3.68 6.27
CA GLY A 35 18.32 -4.65 7.26
C GLY A 35 18.34 -6.08 6.73
N LEU A 36 17.27 -6.51 6.07
CA LEU A 36 17.18 -7.85 5.50
C LEU A 36 18.19 -8.09 4.38
N THR A 37 18.46 -7.09 3.53
CA THR A 37 19.48 -7.22 2.47
C THR A 37 20.91 -7.26 2.98
N LYS A 38 21.15 -6.86 4.24
CA LYS A 38 22.47 -6.99 4.88
C LYS A 38 22.70 -8.35 5.55
N ILE A 39 21.61 -8.98 6.01
CA ILE A 39 21.68 -10.22 6.79
C ILE A 39 21.46 -11.46 5.89
N PHE A 40 20.56 -11.34 4.93
CA PHE A 40 20.13 -12.46 4.09
C PHE A 40 20.57 -12.30 2.64
N SER A 41 20.51 -13.41 1.88
CA SER A 41 20.68 -13.33 0.42
C SER A 41 19.62 -12.41 -0.21
N ALA A 42 19.99 -11.75 -1.30
CA ALA A 42 19.16 -10.76 -1.95
C ALA A 42 17.74 -11.27 -2.27
N LYS A 43 17.63 -12.49 -2.79
CA LYS A 43 16.36 -13.14 -3.11
C LYS A 43 15.50 -13.38 -1.86
N PHE A 44 16.11 -13.87 -0.79
CA PHE A 44 15.40 -14.13 0.46
C PHE A 44 14.96 -12.83 1.13
N ALA A 45 15.78 -11.78 1.10
CA ALA A 45 15.42 -10.47 1.61
C ALA A 45 14.17 -9.90 0.92
N PHE A 46 14.10 -9.96 -0.41
CA PHE A 46 12.93 -9.55 -1.18
C PHE A 46 11.68 -10.34 -0.78
N LEU A 47 11.77 -11.66 -0.76
CA LEU A 47 10.66 -12.52 -0.37
C LEU A 47 10.19 -12.26 1.07
N SER A 48 11.12 -12.00 1.99
CA SER A 48 10.78 -11.68 3.39
C SER A 48 10.02 -10.36 3.51
N VAL A 49 10.39 -9.32 2.76
CA VAL A 49 9.61 -8.07 2.70
C VAL A 49 8.20 -8.34 2.17
N GLY A 50 8.08 -9.12 1.10
CA GLY A 50 6.79 -9.54 0.56
C GLY A 50 5.95 -10.33 1.55
N LEU A 51 6.56 -11.23 2.31
CA LEU A 51 5.91 -12.01 3.35
C LEU A 51 5.38 -11.11 4.49
N ILE A 52 6.18 -10.16 4.97
CA ILE A 52 5.77 -9.20 6.01
C ILE A 52 4.55 -8.39 5.54
N LEU A 53 4.62 -7.85 4.33
CA LEU A 53 3.50 -7.08 3.77
C LEU A 53 2.26 -7.96 3.56
N GLY A 54 2.42 -9.15 2.99
CA GLY A 54 1.31 -10.09 2.76
C GLY A 54 0.66 -10.54 4.05
N THR A 55 1.44 -10.85 5.08
CA THR A 55 0.93 -11.22 6.41
C THR A 55 0.15 -10.07 7.05
N ASN A 56 0.64 -8.83 6.93
CA ASN A 56 -0.10 -7.66 7.42
C ASN A 56 -1.42 -7.47 6.66
N MET A 57 -1.41 -7.62 5.33
CA MET A 57 -2.63 -7.56 4.52
C MET A 57 -3.64 -8.64 4.92
N PHE A 58 -3.18 -9.87 5.11
CA PHE A 58 -3.99 -10.99 5.58
C PHE A 58 -4.57 -10.71 6.97
N GLY A 59 -3.74 -10.27 7.92
CA GLY A 59 -4.18 -9.87 9.26
C GLY A 59 -5.30 -8.83 9.22
N ASN A 60 -5.17 -7.77 8.43
CA ASN A 60 -6.21 -6.76 8.25
C ASN A 60 -7.55 -7.34 7.76
N VAL A 61 -7.50 -8.34 6.88
CA VAL A 61 -8.71 -8.99 6.37
C VAL A 61 -9.42 -9.75 7.48
N PHE A 62 -8.71 -10.61 8.20
CA PHE A 62 -9.30 -11.49 9.21
C PHE A 62 -9.71 -10.77 10.49
N THR A 63 -8.93 -9.77 10.93
CA THR A 63 -9.18 -9.10 12.21
C THR A 63 -10.15 -7.93 12.11
N VAL A 64 -10.22 -7.26 10.95
CA VAL A 64 -11.01 -6.02 10.82
C VAL A 64 -12.06 -6.13 9.70
N ILE A 65 -11.66 -6.54 8.49
CA ILE A 65 -12.56 -6.45 7.34
C ILE A 65 -13.69 -7.46 7.46
N ILE A 66 -13.39 -8.74 7.66
CA ILE A 66 -14.39 -9.81 7.75
C ILE A 66 -15.33 -9.60 8.95
N PRO A 67 -14.87 -9.39 10.20
CA PRO A 67 -15.75 -9.21 11.33
C PRO A 67 -16.71 -8.02 11.17
N ASN A 68 -16.21 -6.88 10.66
CA ASN A 68 -17.03 -5.71 10.46
C ASN A 68 -18.07 -5.92 9.35
N GLN A 69 -17.72 -6.58 8.25
CA GLN A 69 -18.66 -6.94 7.19
C GLN A 69 -19.73 -7.92 7.67
N MET A 70 -19.35 -8.94 8.44
CA MET A 70 -20.29 -9.88 9.03
C MET A 70 -21.29 -9.19 9.96
N ASN A 71 -20.84 -8.24 10.77
CA ASN A 71 -21.73 -7.48 11.66
C ASN A 71 -22.70 -6.60 10.85
N ILE A 72 -22.26 -5.99 9.76
CA ILE A 72 -23.11 -5.20 8.86
C ILE A 72 -24.19 -6.10 8.23
N ILE A 73 -23.81 -7.27 7.71
CA ILE A 73 -24.73 -8.22 7.09
C ILE A 73 -25.77 -8.71 8.12
N LYS A 74 -25.32 -9.12 9.32
CA LYS A 74 -26.23 -9.58 10.39
C LYS A 74 -27.21 -8.49 10.82
N SER A 75 -26.79 -7.22 10.88
CA SER A 75 -27.66 -6.09 11.22
C SER A 75 -28.69 -5.84 10.12
N SER A 76 -28.26 -5.91 8.86
CA SER A 76 -29.14 -5.74 7.70
C SER A 76 -30.21 -6.84 7.63
N LEU A 77 -29.85 -8.10 7.87
CA LEU A 77 -30.80 -9.21 7.88
C LEU A 77 -31.85 -9.09 9.01
N LYS A 78 -31.49 -8.42 10.11
CA LYS A 78 -32.40 -8.17 11.25
C LYS A 78 -33.18 -6.84 11.13
N ASN A 79 -33.13 -6.17 9.97
CA ASN A 79 -33.70 -4.83 9.75
C ASN A 79 -33.30 -3.81 10.81
N LYS A 80 -32.10 -3.97 11.42
CA LYS A 80 -31.53 -3.04 12.38
C LYS A 80 -30.58 -2.08 11.67
N LYS A 81 -30.53 -0.81 12.13
CA LYS A 81 -29.50 0.12 11.67
C LYS A 81 -28.12 -0.41 12.05
N PHE A 82 -27.22 -0.53 11.08
CA PHE A 82 -25.82 -0.89 11.33
C PHE A 82 -25.01 0.35 11.72
N ASP A 83 -23.95 0.14 12.49
CA ASP A 83 -23.00 1.20 12.84
C ASP A 83 -22.16 1.57 11.60
N SER A 84 -22.30 2.81 11.13
CA SER A 84 -21.53 3.36 10.00
C SER A 84 -20.02 3.36 10.25
N ASN A 85 -19.56 3.39 11.51
CA ASN A 85 -18.15 3.36 11.87
C ASN A 85 -17.50 2.01 11.49
N LEU A 86 -18.22 0.89 11.62
CA LEU A 86 -17.73 -0.43 11.20
C LEU A 86 -17.46 -0.48 9.70
N SER A 87 -18.37 0.10 8.90
CA SER A 87 -18.21 0.21 7.46
C SER A 87 -17.00 1.07 7.07
N LEU A 88 -16.83 2.20 7.75
CA LEU A 88 -15.70 3.11 7.52
C LEU A 88 -14.36 2.45 7.89
N ALA A 89 -14.29 1.74 9.01
CA ALA A 89 -13.09 1.02 9.44
C ALA A 89 -12.71 -0.09 8.45
N ALA A 90 -13.66 -0.92 8.02
CA ALA A 90 -13.43 -1.97 7.02
C ALA A 90 -12.94 -1.37 5.69
N LYS A 91 -13.59 -0.28 5.22
CA LYS A 91 -13.20 0.41 3.99
C LYS A 91 -11.79 1.01 4.08
N GLN A 92 -11.42 1.62 5.20
CA GLN A 92 -10.10 2.20 5.40
C GLN A 92 -9.01 1.14 5.36
N ARG A 93 -9.19 0.00 6.04
CA ARG A 93 -8.25 -1.12 6.01
C ARG A 93 -8.13 -1.74 4.62
N SER A 94 -9.23 -1.88 3.90
CA SER A 94 -9.22 -2.34 2.51
C SER A 94 -8.42 -1.40 1.60
N ILE A 95 -8.54 -0.08 1.78
CA ILE A 95 -7.75 0.91 1.03
C ILE A 95 -6.26 0.78 1.37
N HIS A 96 -5.88 0.59 2.64
CA HIS A 96 -4.47 0.38 3.02
C HIS A 96 -3.90 -0.88 2.38
N ASN A 97 -4.62 -2.00 2.40
CA ASN A 97 -4.20 -3.23 1.74
C ASN A 97 -4.00 -3.02 0.23
N ASN A 98 -4.90 -2.26 -0.41
CA ASN A 98 -4.80 -1.95 -1.82
C ASN A 98 -3.49 -1.25 -2.20
N TYR A 99 -2.96 -0.36 -1.36
CA TYR A 99 -1.68 0.32 -1.66
C TYR A 99 -0.49 -0.63 -1.68
N SER A 100 -0.52 -1.70 -0.90
CA SER A 100 0.56 -2.71 -0.86
C SER A 100 0.46 -3.75 -1.98
N THR A 101 -0.69 -3.87 -2.66
CA THR A 101 -0.97 -4.97 -3.60
C THR A 101 0.05 -5.05 -4.74
N PHE A 102 0.35 -3.94 -5.42
CA PHE A 102 1.27 -3.95 -6.56
C PHE A 102 2.70 -4.24 -6.14
N LEU A 103 3.12 -3.76 -4.96
CA LEU A 103 4.44 -4.07 -4.43
C LEU A 103 4.58 -5.56 -4.11
N VAL A 104 3.57 -6.15 -3.47
CA VAL A 104 3.58 -7.59 -3.16
C VAL A 104 3.60 -8.42 -4.43
N LEU A 105 2.79 -8.07 -5.43
CA LEU A 105 2.81 -8.75 -6.75
C LEU A 105 4.17 -8.63 -7.43
N PHE A 106 4.80 -7.44 -7.40
CA PHE A 106 6.14 -7.27 -7.94
C PHE A 106 7.16 -8.18 -7.22
N ILE A 107 7.11 -8.24 -5.89
CA ILE A 107 8.01 -9.09 -5.11
C ILE A 107 7.80 -10.57 -5.45
N MET A 108 6.55 -11.02 -5.61
CA MET A 108 6.25 -12.40 -6.01
C MET A 108 6.85 -12.73 -7.38
N LEU A 109 6.83 -11.78 -8.32
CA LEU A 109 7.40 -11.94 -9.67
C LEU A 109 8.93 -11.69 -9.70
N SER A 110 9.52 -11.14 -8.64
CA SER A 110 10.92 -10.72 -8.59
C SER A 110 11.90 -11.88 -8.84
N GLY A 111 11.48 -13.13 -8.59
CA GLY A 111 12.26 -14.31 -8.91
C GLY A 111 12.61 -14.47 -10.40
N HIS A 112 11.80 -13.86 -11.29
CA HIS A 112 12.03 -13.83 -12.74
C HIS A 112 12.95 -12.67 -13.19
N TYR A 113 13.19 -11.68 -12.30
CA TYR A 113 13.97 -10.47 -12.58
C TYR A 113 15.27 -10.45 -11.76
N SER A 114 16.12 -11.44 -11.97
CA SER A 114 17.39 -11.61 -11.21
C SER A 114 18.27 -10.38 -11.25
N PHE A 115 18.29 -9.62 -12.35
CA PHE A 115 19.08 -8.40 -12.49
C PHE A 115 18.63 -7.26 -11.55
N ILE A 116 17.38 -7.26 -11.09
CA ILE A 116 16.90 -6.31 -10.07
C ILE A 116 17.26 -6.78 -8.68
N VAL A 117 17.03 -8.07 -8.40
CA VAL A 117 17.22 -8.66 -7.08
C VAL A 117 18.70 -8.64 -6.66
N TYR A 118 19.62 -8.93 -7.58
CA TYR A 118 21.07 -8.98 -7.31
C TYR A 118 21.79 -7.67 -7.58
N HIS A 119 21.06 -6.59 -7.86
CA HIS A 119 21.66 -5.27 -8.06
C HIS A 119 22.28 -4.74 -6.76
N LYS A 120 23.41 -4.00 -6.85
CA LYS A 120 24.12 -3.42 -5.70
C LYS A 120 23.20 -2.58 -4.79
N TYR A 121 22.23 -1.88 -5.37
CA TYR A 121 21.28 -1.01 -4.68
C TYR A 121 19.86 -1.60 -4.66
N ASN A 122 19.74 -2.93 -4.55
CA ASN A 122 18.47 -3.64 -4.63
C ASN A 122 17.42 -3.17 -3.60
N TRP A 123 17.83 -2.86 -2.35
CA TRP A 123 16.94 -2.33 -1.33
C TRP A 123 16.34 -0.97 -1.72
N LEU A 124 17.16 -0.10 -2.35
CA LEU A 124 16.72 1.23 -2.81
C LEU A 124 15.76 1.09 -4.01
N ILE A 125 16.07 0.20 -4.94
CA ILE A 125 15.17 -0.13 -6.07
C ILE A 125 13.81 -0.60 -5.54
N LEU A 126 13.79 -1.46 -4.53
CA LEU A 126 12.56 -1.95 -3.91
C LEU A 126 11.75 -0.79 -3.30
N CYS A 127 12.40 0.14 -2.60
CA CYS A 127 11.75 1.33 -2.04
C CYS A 127 11.16 2.25 -3.12
N VAL A 128 11.88 2.48 -4.22
CA VAL A 128 11.40 3.28 -5.35
C VAL A 128 10.20 2.60 -6.03
N ILE A 129 10.25 1.29 -6.23
CA ILE A 129 9.12 0.52 -6.77
C ILE A 129 7.91 0.59 -5.82
N ALA A 130 8.12 0.59 -4.51
CA ALA A 130 7.04 0.77 -3.54
C ALA A 130 6.32 2.11 -3.73
N ILE A 131 7.06 3.19 -3.93
CA ILE A 131 6.49 4.53 -4.19
C ILE A 131 5.72 4.54 -5.51
N ILE A 132 6.33 4.04 -6.60
CA ILE A 132 5.68 3.98 -7.92
C ILE A 132 4.39 3.15 -7.86
N SER A 133 4.44 1.99 -7.19
CA SER A 133 3.28 1.12 -6.97
C SER A 133 2.16 1.82 -6.20
N ALA A 134 2.51 2.58 -5.17
CA ALA A 134 1.55 3.36 -4.40
C ALA A 134 0.90 4.47 -5.23
N ILE A 135 1.67 5.18 -6.07
CA ILE A 135 1.16 6.21 -6.98
C ILE A 135 0.20 5.59 -8.02
N ALA A 136 0.60 4.47 -8.66
CA ALA A 136 -0.25 3.76 -9.60
C ALA A 136 -1.57 3.33 -8.93
N ARG A 137 -1.49 2.76 -7.71
CA ARG A 137 -2.67 2.31 -6.98
C ARG A 137 -3.56 3.48 -6.53
N HIS A 138 -2.98 4.63 -6.25
CA HIS A 138 -3.72 5.85 -5.93
C HIS A 138 -4.65 6.25 -7.07
N TYR A 139 -4.19 6.18 -8.33
CA TYR A 139 -5.04 6.40 -9.49
C TYR A 139 -6.26 5.48 -9.50
N PHE A 140 -6.08 4.17 -9.31
CA PHE A 140 -7.20 3.22 -9.28
C PHE A 140 -8.18 3.48 -8.14
N ASN A 141 -7.68 3.89 -6.98
CA ASN A 141 -8.52 4.28 -5.84
C ASN A 141 -9.33 5.56 -6.12
N LEU A 142 -8.75 6.53 -6.84
CA LEU A 142 -9.46 7.74 -7.28
C LEU A 142 -10.51 7.42 -8.35
N ARG A 143 -10.16 6.58 -9.32
CA ARG A 143 -11.10 6.13 -10.35
C ARG A 143 -12.32 5.43 -9.75
N GLY A 144 -12.14 4.61 -8.72
CA GLY A 144 -13.24 4.00 -7.97
C GLY A 144 -14.17 5.03 -7.28
N ARG A 145 -13.70 6.27 -7.08
CA ARG A 145 -14.49 7.42 -6.59
C ARG A 145 -15.03 8.30 -7.70
N LYS A 146 -15.01 7.84 -8.97
CA LYS A 146 -15.41 8.59 -10.17
C LYS A 146 -14.56 9.84 -10.47
N ILE A 147 -13.34 9.91 -9.93
CA ILE A 147 -12.38 11.00 -10.18
C ILE A 147 -11.33 10.46 -11.16
N ASN A 148 -11.42 10.88 -12.43
CA ASN A 148 -10.48 10.45 -13.47
C ASN A 148 -9.31 11.45 -13.58
N LYS A 149 -8.17 11.12 -12.96
CA LYS A 149 -6.90 11.86 -13.12
C LYS A 149 -5.86 10.96 -13.79
N ILE A 150 -5.99 10.77 -15.10
CA ILE A 150 -5.14 9.87 -15.89
C ILE A 150 -3.65 10.28 -15.83
N SER A 151 -3.36 11.56 -15.56
CA SER A 151 -1.99 12.06 -15.38
C SER A 151 -1.20 11.30 -14.31
N ILE A 152 -1.87 10.87 -13.22
CA ILE A 152 -1.22 10.11 -12.14
C ILE A 152 -0.77 8.71 -12.64
N LEU A 153 -1.55 8.08 -13.50
CA LEU A 153 -1.17 6.79 -14.09
C LEU A 153 -0.01 6.98 -15.07
N VAL A 154 -0.08 7.99 -15.92
CA VAL A 154 0.99 8.31 -16.88
C VAL A 154 2.30 8.61 -16.15
N THR A 155 2.28 9.41 -15.09
CA THR A 155 3.48 9.68 -14.29
C THR A 155 4.06 8.43 -13.64
N SER A 156 3.21 7.49 -13.16
CA SER A 156 3.71 6.23 -12.58
C SER A 156 4.35 5.32 -13.65
N ILE A 157 3.81 5.27 -14.86
CA ILE A 157 4.39 4.50 -15.98
C ILE A 157 5.72 5.13 -16.41
N LEU A 158 5.78 6.45 -16.57
CA LEU A 158 7.02 7.15 -16.93
C LEU A 158 8.11 6.95 -15.87
N ALA A 159 7.74 7.01 -14.59
CA ALA A 159 8.67 6.76 -13.49
C ALA A 159 9.21 5.31 -13.50
N LEU A 160 8.38 4.35 -13.87
CA LEU A 160 8.78 2.94 -13.97
C LEU A 160 9.72 2.72 -15.16
N ILE A 161 9.45 3.33 -16.32
CA ILE A 161 10.33 3.30 -17.50
C ILE A 161 11.68 3.96 -17.17
N PHE A 162 11.65 5.11 -16.50
CA PHE A 162 12.86 5.81 -16.08
C PHE A 162 13.70 4.98 -15.09
N LEU A 163 13.06 4.34 -14.13
CA LEU A 163 13.74 3.43 -13.21
C LEU A 163 14.38 2.24 -13.93
N ALA A 164 13.67 1.62 -14.87
CA ALA A 164 14.20 0.54 -15.71
C ALA A 164 15.42 0.98 -16.53
N PHE A 165 15.36 2.19 -17.10
CA PHE A 165 16.49 2.80 -17.81
C PHE A 165 17.70 3.00 -16.88
N LEU A 166 17.50 3.53 -15.69
CA LEU A 166 18.58 3.70 -14.70
C LEU A 166 19.22 2.35 -14.33
N ILE A 167 18.42 1.32 -14.07
CA ILE A 167 18.92 -0.03 -13.74
C ILE A 167 19.74 -0.59 -14.89
N PHE A 168 19.32 -0.35 -16.15
CA PHE A 168 20.05 -0.79 -17.33
C PHE A 168 21.38 -0.05 -17.51
N VAL A 169 21.41 1.26 -17.31
CA VAL A 169 22.61 2.10 -17.46
C VAL A 169 23.63 1.82 -16.35
N PHE A 170 23.16 1.65 -15.10
CA PHE A 170 24.00 1.36 -13.93
C PHE A 170 24.11 -0.14 -13.63
N LYS A 171 23.97 -0.97 -14.65
CA LYS A 171 24.18 -2.42 -14.53
C LYS A 171 25.63 -2.65 -14.06
N PRO A 172 25.83 -3.44 -12.95
CA PRO A 172 27.19 -3.77 -12.47
C PRO A 172 27.95 -4.64 -13.44
#